data_90b1eae5be67696876844316daebfed3
#
_entry.id   90b1eae5be67696876844316daebfed3
#
_cell.length_a   1.000
_cell.length_b   1.000
_cell.length_c   1.000
_cell.angle_alpha   90.00
_cell.angle_beta   90.00
_cell.angle_gamma   90.00
#
_symmetry.space_group_name_H-M   'P 1'
#
loop_
_entity.id
_entity.type
_entity.pdbx_description
1 polymer ?
#
loop_
_entity_poly.entity_id
_entity_poly.type
_entity_poly.pdbx_seq_one_letter_code
_entity_poly.pdbx_strand_id
1 'polypeptide(L)' 'MAKEKLCTLIIKDMASAKNITEGLILNGYSSEVAPVQKEYPRIGIEHFTLTIYRDESLEE' A
#
# COMPACT_ATOMS: atom_id res chain seq x y z
N MET A 1 6.14 6.33 18.57
CA MET A 1 6.12 5.99 17.42
C MET A 1 4.92 5.54 16.80
N ALA A 2 4.01 6.33 16.49
CA ALA A 2 2.80 5.97 15.82
C ALA A 2 2.89 6.31 14.36
N LYS A 3 2.20 5.52 13.56
CA LYS A 3 2.03 5.82 12.17
C LYS A 3 0.59 6.19 11.95
N GLU A 4 0.36 7.25 11.24
CA GLU A 4 -0.98 7.69 10.93
C GLU A 4 -1.39 7.16 9.57
N LYS A 5 -2.49 6.42 9.52
CA LYS A 5 -2.99 5.91 8.27
C LYS A 5 -3.66 7.02 7.51
N LEU A 6 -3.21 7.31 6.32
CA LEU A 6 -3.75 8.38 5.52
C LEU A 6 -4.85 7.91 4.58
N CYS A 7 -4.60 6.85 3.84
CA CYS A 7 -5.62 6.34 2.92
C CYS A 7 -5.22 4.95 2.44
N THR A 8 -6.15 4.30 1.76
CA THR A 8 -5.91 2.99 1.17
C THR A 8 -6.32 3.06 -0.29
N LEU A 9 -5.46 2.58 -1.16
CA LEU A 9 -5.72 2.56 -2.59
C LEU A 9 -5.92 1.14 -3.06
N ILE A 10 -6.64 0.99 -4.15
CA ILE A 10 -6.83 -0.30 -4.78
C ILE A 10 -6.01 -0.31 -6.05
N ILE A 11 -5.12 -1.29 -6.18
CA ILE A 11 -4.20 -1.35 -7.29
C ILE A 11 -4.29 -2.73 -7.92
N LYS A 12 -4.40 -2.77 -9.22
CA LYS A 12 -4.65 -4.05 -9.88
C LYS A 12 -3.40 -4.83 -10.21
N ASP A 13 -2.25 -4.19 -10.31
CA ASP A 13 -1.05 -4.94 -10.62
C ASP A 13 0.08 -4.54 -9.69
N MET A 14 0.99 -5.49 -9.51
CA MET A 14 2.09 -5.31 -8.57
C MET A 14 3.08 -4.26 -9.04
N ALA A 15 3.27 -4.12 -10.34
CA ALA A 15 4.24 -3.15 -10.83
C ALA A 15 3.83 -1.73 -10.46
N SER A 16 2.54 -1.42 -10.58
CA SER A 16 2.05 -0.11 -10.18
C SER A 16 2.19 0.11 -8.68
N ALA A 17 1.89 -0.92 -7.89
CA ALA A 17 2.03 -0.82 -6.44
C ALA A 17 3.47 -0.53 -6.09
N LYS A 18 4.41 -1.18 -6.76
CA LYS A 18 5.82 -0.99 -6.45
C LYS A 18 6.26 0.42 -6.79
N ASN A 19 5.82 0.94 -7.94
CA ASN A 19 6.19 2.29 -8.34
C ASN A 19 5.66 3.32 -7.36
N ILE A 20 4.42 3.17 -6.92
CA ILE A 20 3.83 4.09 -5.97
C ILE A 20 4.55 4.01 -4.64
N THR A 21 4.88 2.80 -4.19
CA THR A 21 5.57 2.61 -2.93
C THR A 21 6.93 3.31 -2.96
N GLU A 22 7.66 3.19 -4.06
CA GLU A 22 8.96 3.84 -4.15
C GLU A 22 8.83 5.35 -4.08
N GLY A 23 7.83 5.91 -4.75
CA GLY A 23 7.61 7.34 -4.68
C GLY A 23 7.27 7.80 -3.28
N LEU A 24 6.49 7.00 -2.55
CA LEU A 24 6.11 7.35 -1.19
C LEU A 24 7.33 7.34 -0.27
N ILE A 25 8.18 6.34 -0.40
CA ILE A 25 9.37 6.26 0.43
C ILE A 25 10.27 7.46 0.19
N LEU A 26 10.41 7.87 -1.06
CA LEU A 26 11.25 9.03 -1.36
C LEU A 26 10.70 10.32 -0.77
N ASN A 27 9.41 10.35 -0.47
CA ASN A 27 8.79 11.52 0.11
C ASN A 27 8.55 11.40 1.62
N GLY A 28 9.10 10.37 2.24
CA GLY A 28 9.00 10.26 3.68
C GLY A 28 7.79 9.52 4.20
N TYR A 29 7.07 8.85 3.32
CA TYR A 29 5.91 8.06 3.75
C TYR A 29 6.26 6.59 3.77
N SER A 30 5.44 5.80 4.45
CA SER A 30 5.57 4.36 4.40
C SER A 30 4.26 3.76 3.91
N SER A 31 4.32 2.52 3.49
CA SER A 31 3.14 1.89 2.94
C SER A 31 3.18 0.39 3.15
N GLU A 32 2.01 -0.22 3.06
CA GLU A 32 1.87 -1.67 3.12
C GLU A 32 1.04 -2.12 1.94
N VAL A 33 1.49 -3.19 1.30
CA VAL A 33 0.77 -3.77 0.17
C VAL A 33 0.30 -5.15 0.58
N ALA A 34 -0.98 -5.43 0.37
CA ALA A 34 -1.55 -6.71 0.69
C ALA A 34 -2.38 -7.22 -0.48
N PRO A 35 -2.26 -8.50 -0.82
CA PRO A 35 -3.07 -9.05 -1.89
C PRO A 35 -4.48 -9.36 -1.39
N VAL A 36 -5.45 -9.20 -2.26
CA VAL A 36 -6.82 -9.57 -1.97
C VAL A 36 -7.19 -10.67 -2.95
N GLN A 37 -7.52 -11.82 -2.40
CA GLN A 37 -7.79 -13.00 -3.22
C GLN A 37 -9.25 -13.10 -3.57
N LYS A 38 -9.51 -13.70 -4.71
CA LYS A 38 -10.86 -14.08 -5.06
C LYS A 38 -10.88 -15.57 -5.25
N GLU A 39 -12.02 -16.17 -4.96
CA GLU A 39 -12.12 -17.61 -5.01
C GLU A 39 -12.97 -18.11 -6.14
N TYR A 40 -13.66 -17.25 -6.83
CA TYR A 40 -14.57 -17.67 -7.88
C TYR A 40 -14.40 -16.76 -9.07
N PRO A 41 -14.35 -17.30 -10.29
CA PRO A 41 -14.49 -18.72 -10.66
C PRO A 41 -13.26 -19.55 -10.39
N ARG A 42 -12.12 -18.95 -10.07
CA ARG A 42 -10.97 -19.72 -9.67
C ARG A 42 -10.17 -18.89 -8.69
N ILE A 43 -9.40 -19.58 -7.88
CA ILE A 43 -8.59 -18.93 -6.88
C ILE A 43 -7.50 -18.10 -7.55
N GLY A 44 -7.34 -16.88 -7.11
CA GLY A 44 -6.32 -16.01 -7.64
C GLY A 44 -6.32 -14.69 -6.91
N ILE A 45 -5.47 -13.78 -7.36
CA ILE A 45 -5.40 -12.46 -6.76
C ILE A 45 -6.24 -11.52 -7.60
N GLU A 46 -7.20 -10.86 -6.95
CA GLU A 46 -8.06 -9.94 -7.64
C GLU A 46 -7.44 -8.55 -7.75
N HIS A 47 -6.88 -8.08 -6.67
CA HIS A 47 -6.23 -6.77 -6.67
C HIS A 47 -5.35 -6.69 -5.43
N PHE A 48 -4.66 -5.58 -5.29
CA PHE A 48 -3.84 -5.32 -4.12
C PHE A 48 -4.35 -4.07 -3.43
N THR A 49 -4.27 -4.05 -2.11
CA THR A 49 -4.56 -2.82 -1.38
C THR A 49 -3.23 -2.21 -0.94
N LEU A 50 -3.11 -0.92 -1.13
CA LEU A 50 -1.93 -0.19 -0.72
C LEU A 50 -2.35 0.81 0.32
N THR A 51 -1.90 0.63 1.55
CA THR A 51 -2.23 1.53 2.64
C THR A 51 -1.04 2.45 2.87
N ILE A 52 -1.30 3.74 2.92
CA ILE A 52 -0.27 4.76 3.06
C ILE A 52 -0.28 5.32 4.46
N TYR A 53 0.89 5.41 5.06
CA TYR A 53 1.05 5.91 6.42
C TYR A 53 2.02 7.08 6.43
N ARG A 54 1.78 7.99 7.33
CA ARG A 54 2.72 9.05 7.63
C ARG A 54 3.38 8.73 8.96
N ASP A 55 4.71 8.82 8.98
CA ASP A 55 5.45 8.50 10.18
C ASP A 55 5.55 9.75 11.03
N GLU A 56 4.85 9.75 12.14
CA GLU A 56 4.81 10.93 12.98
C GLU A 56 6.05 11.12 13.81
N SER A 57 6.84 10.08 13.93
CA SER A 57 8.03 10.22 14.74
C SER A 57 9.04 11.17 14.14
N LEU A 58 8.89 11.49 12.86
CA LEU A 58 9.81 12.40 12.23
C LEU A 58 9.53 13.85 12.54
N GLU A 59 8.45 14.12 13.20
CA GLU A 59 8.11 15.48 13.49
C GLU A 59 8.79 16.03 14.71
N GLU A 60 9.53 15.22 15.38
CA GLU A 60 10.22 15.68 16.57
C GLU A 60 11.39 16.58 16.33
#